data_7c582a64d19a447b0f411bdfa6da18e6
#
_entry.id   7c582a64d19a447b0f411bdfa6da18e6
#
_cell.length_a   1.000
_cell.length_b   1.000
_cell.length_c   1.000
_cell.angle_alpha   90.00
_cell.angle_beta   90.00
_cell.angle_gamma   90.00
#
_symmetry.space_group_name_H-M   'P 1'
#
loop_
_entity.id
_entity.type
_entity.pdbx_description
1 polymer ?
#
loop_
_entity_poly.entity_id
_entity_poly.type
_entity_poly.pdbx_seq_one_letter_code
_entity_poly.pdbx_strand_id
1 'polypeptide(L)'
;MAGTSPASGVRAGAVFCSAATWWVLAARKGAALVFCPILPQSENHHRADIPVPWAEALRSGCPDGARIRCRPVLRPSTQGLIRRGQFSAALTERLLTTLCAELRHRQQEDAPAPRFSTRSPG
;
A
#
# COMPACT_ATOMS: atom_id res chain seq x y z
N MET A 1 15.48 2.55 24.35
CA MET A 1 15.35 2.69 23.99
C MET A 1 14.78 2.97 23.67
N ALA A 2 14.84 2.92 23.76
CA ALA A 2 14.45 3.41 23.62
C ALA A 2 13.67 3.93 23.18
N GLY A 3 13.62 4.37 23.81
CA GLY A 3 12.66 5.23 23.49
C GLY A 3 11.97 4.98 22.29
N THR A 4 11.95 4.00 21.93
CA THR A 4 11.34 3.77 20.74
C THR A 4 9.90 3.86 20.92
N SER A 5 9.30 4.79 20.32
CA SER A 5 7.86 4.80 20.30
C SER A 5 7.38 3.67 19.42
N PRO A 6 6.17 3.21 19.63
CA PRO A 6 5.62 2.16 18.77
C PRO A 6 5.67 2.55 17.31
N ALA A 7 5.49 3.81 17.03
CA ALA A 7 5.49 4.25 15.64
C ALA A 7 6.87 4.12 15.02
N SER A 8 7.93 4.32 15.80
CA SER A 8 9.26 4.24 15.23
C SER A 8 9.70 2.80 14.99
N GLY A 9 8.99 1.81 15.53
CA GLY A 9 9.28 0.43 15.25
C GLY A 9 8.57 -0.12 14.03
N VAL A 10 7.72 0.67 13.41
CA VAL A 10 6.92 0.21 12.28
C VAL A 10 7.57 0.69 10.99
N ARG A 11 7.89 -0.25 10.12
CA ARG A 11 8.58 0.06 8.86
C ARG A 11 7.74 -0.37 7.68
N ALA A 12 8.05 0.20 6.52
CA ALA A 12 7.39 -0.19 5.29
C ALA A 12 7.49 -1.70 5.11
N GLY A 13 6.42 -2.31 4.66
CA GLY A 13 6.32 -3.75 4.52
C GLY A 13 5.67 -4.44 5.70
N ALA A 14 5.44 -3.72 6.81
CA ALA A 14 4.77 -4.30 7.96
C ALA A 14 3.33 -4.65 7.61
N VAL A 15 2.89 -5.84 7.99
CA VAL A 15 1.57 -6.37 7.64
C VAL A 15 0.70 -6.38 8.88
N PHE A 16 -0.51 -5.88 8.71
CA PHE A 16 -1.49 -5.75 9.80
C PHE A 16 -2.82 -6.33 9.38
N CYS A 17 -3.65 -6.66 10.34
CA CYS A 17 -5.03 -7.02 10.05
C CYS A 17 -5.97 -6.36 11.06
N SER A 18 -7.22 -6.23 10.64
CA SER A 18 -8.28 -5.69 11.47
C SER A 18 -9.55 -6.41 11.03
N ALA A 19 -10.17 -7.17 11.95
CA ALA A 19 -11.30 -8.00 11.58
C ALA A 19 -10.91 -8.88 10.38
N ALA A 20 -11.59 -8.73 9.27
CA ALA A 20 -11.30 -9.54 8.09
C ALA A 20 -10.45 -8.80 7.05
N THR A 21 -9.99 -7.62 7.38
CA THR A 21 -9.27 -6.79 6.42
C THR A 21 -7.77 -6.82 6.71
N TRP A 22 -6.98 -6.95 5.65
CA TRP A 22 -5.53 -7.00 5.75
C TRP A 22 -4.92 -5.76 5.09
N TRP A 23 -3.81 -5.27 5.64
CA TRP A 23 -3.17 -4.05 5.21
C TRP A 23 -1.66 -4.21 5.23
N VAL A 24 -0.98 -3.52 4.33
CA VAL A 24 0.48 -3.41 4.40
C VAL A 24 0.83 -1.93 4.49
N LEU A 25 1.77 -1.61 5.37
CA LEU A 25 2.28 -0.24 5.49
C LEU A 25 3.23 0.02 4.34
N ALA A 26 2.93 1.02 3.54
CA ALA A 26 3.77 1.36 2.38
C ALA A 26 4.76 2.47 2.70
N ALA A 27 4.32 3.50 3.43
CA ALA A 27 5.17 4.68 3.66
C ALA A 27 4.59 5.55 4.75
N ARG A 28 5.32 6.59 5.09
CA ARG A 28 4.82 7.65 5.96
C ARG A 28 4.69 8.91 5.13
N LYS A 29 3.70 9.71 5.44
CA LYS A 29 3.53 10.99 4.79
C LYS A 29 3.23 12.00 5.89
N GLY A 30 4.26 12.74 6.32
CA GLY A 30 4.13 13.59 7.48
C GLY A 30 3.82 12.77 8.71
N ALA A 31 2.76 13.10 9.42
CA ALA A 31 2.34 12.36 10.59
C ALA A 31 1.44 11.17 10.26
N ALA A 32 1.06 11.02 9.00
CA ALA A 32 0.16 9.95 8.60
C ALA A 32 0.91 8.73 8.11
N LEU A 33 0.25 7.58 8.19
CA LEU A 33 0.75 6.34 7.65
C LEU A 33 -0.01 6.01 6.38
N VAL A 34 0.70 5.55 5.36
CA VAL A 34 0.10 5.19 4.08
C VAL A 34 0.05 3.68 4.00
N PHE A 35 -1.16 3.15 3.93
CA PHE A 35 -1.39 1.70 3.84
C PHE A 35 -1.94 1.35 2.47
N CYS A 36 -1.71 0.11 2.06
CA CYS A 36 -2.37 -0.46 0.89
C CYS A 36 -3.14 -1.69 1.34
N PRO A 37 -4.35 -1.90 0.83
CA PRO A 37 -5.12 -3.07 1.22
C PRO A 37 -4.55 -4.35 0.60
N ILE A 38 -4.64 -5.44 1.35
CA ILE A 38 -4.30 -6.76 0.87
C ILE A 38 -5.62 -7.49 0.70
N LEU A 39 -5.91 -7.90 -0.52
CA LEU A 39 -7.21 -8.44 -0.88
C LEU A 39 -7.13 -9.95 -1.10
N PRO A 40 -8.21 -10.67 -0.81
CA PRO A 40 -8.22 -12.11 -1.04
C PRO A 40 -8.22 -12.43 -2.53
N GLN A 41 -7.89 -13.66 -2.85
CA GLN A 41 -7.81 -14.12 -4.22
C GLN A 41 -9.13 -13.94 -4.98
N SER A 42 -10.24 -13.98 -4.27
CA SER A 42 -11.56 -13.90 -4.88
C SER A 42 -11.94 -12.52 -5.37
N GLU A 43 -11.20 -11.49 -4.97
CA GLU A 43 -11.52 -10.14 -5.43
C GLU A 43 -11.10 -9.93 -6.87
N ASN A 44 -11.78 -9.01 -7.55
CA ASN A 44 -11.46 -8.70 -8.92
C ASN A 44 -10.06 -8.12 -9.05
N HIS A 45 -9.39 -8.47 -10.12
CA HIS A 45 -8.04 -7.96 -10.38
C HIS A 45 -8.07 -6.49 -10.79
N HIS A 46 -7.01 -5.78 -10.45
CA HIS A 46 -6.80 -4.41 -10.86
C HIS A 46 -5.36 -4.29 -11.39
N ARG A 47 -5.12 -3.34 -12.29
CA ARG A 47 -3.78 -3.18 -12.89
C ARG A 47 -2.70 -2.93 -11.85
N ALA A 48 -3.07 -2.35 -10.71
CA ALA A 48 -2.12 -2.04 -9.64
C ALA A 48 -2.04 -3.13 -8.58
N ASP A 49 -2.51 -4.33 -8.87
CA ASP A 49 -2.44 -5.43 -7.92
C ASP A 49 -1.11 -6.16 -8.06
N ILE A 50 -0.51 -6.46 -6.92
CA ILE A 50 0.72 -7.26 -6.86
C ILE A 50 0.36 -8.57 -6.17
N PRO A 51 0.58 -9.72 -6.80
CA PRO A 51 0.35 -10.98 -6.10
C PRO A 51 1.35 -11.14 -4.96
N VAL A 52 0.89 -11.65 -3.82
CA VAL A 52 1.74 -11.95 -2.70
C VAL A 52 2.30 -13.34 -2.90
N PRO A 53 3.62 -13.49 -3.10
CA PRO A 53 4.19 -14.83 -3.25
C PRO A 53 3.94 -15.65 -1.99
N TRP A 54 3.83 -16.95 -2.17
CA TRP A 54 3.55 -17.87 -1.10
C TRP A 54 4.50 -17.74 0.09
N ALA A 55 5.79 -17.56 -0.19
CA ALA A 55 6.75 -17.41 0.88
C ALA A 55 6.51 -16.14 1.70
N GLU A 56 6.06 -15.08 1.03
CA GLU A 56 5.74 -13.83 1.72
C GLU A 56 4.45 -13.98 2.52
N ALA A 57 3.51 -14.74 2.02
CA ALA A 57 2.29 -15.02 2.78
C ALA A 57 2.61 -15.76 4.07
N LEU A 58 3.54 -16.71 4.02
CA LEU A 58 3.97 -17.41 5.21
C LEU A 58 4.64 -16.48 6.21
N ARG A 59 5.51 -15.58 5.72
CA ARG A 59 6.23 -14.66 6.59
C ARG A 59 5.30 -13.67 7.27
N SER A 60 4.25 -13.27 6.58
CA SER A 60 3.37 -12.20 7.06
C SER A 60 2.10 -12.72 7.70
N GLY A 61 1.79 -14.00 7.49
CA GLY A 61 0.55 -14.56 7.99
C GLY A 61 -0.67 -14.20 7.19
N CYS A 62 -0.52 -13.52 6.05
CA CYS A 62 -1.69 -13.17 5.26
C CYS A 62 -2.19 -14.37 4.48
N PRO A 63 -3.44 -14.32 3.99
CA PRO A 63 -4.02 -15.46 3.29
C PRO A 63 -3.25 -15.82 2.02
N ASP A 64 -3.24 -17.10 1.71
CA ASP A 64 -2.63 -17.60 0.49
C ASP A 64 -3.40 -17.05 -0.72
N GLY A 65 -2.68 -16.70 -1.77
CA GLY A 65 -3.30 -16.16 -2.98
C GLY A 65 -3.71 -14.70 -2.89
N ALA A 66 -3.38 -14.04 -1.79
CA ALA A 66 -3.74 -12.63 -1.63
C ALA A 66 -2.97 -11.74 -2.59
N ARG A 67 -3.49 -10.55 -2.82
CA ARG A 67 -2.86 -9.53 -3.66
C ARG A 67 -2.84 -8.21 -2.92
N ILE A 68 -1.77 -7.45 -3.11
CA ILE A 68 -1.70 -6.09 -2.58
C ILE A 68 -2.26 -5.16 -3.66
N ARG A 69 -3.28 -4.41 -3.31
CA ARG A 69 -3.80 -3.39 -4.23
C ARG A 69 -3.08 -2.09 -3.94
N CYS A 70 -2.33 -1.58 -4.89
CA CYS A 70 -1.52 -0.38 -4.70
C CYS A 70 -2.39 0.86 -4.77
N ARG A 71 -3.21 1.04 -3.74
CA ARG A 71 -4.10 2.16 -3.56
C ARG A 71 -3.86 2.73 -2.18
N PRO A 72 -3.40 3.98 -2.09
CA PRO A 72 -3.03 4.53 -0.78
C PRO A 72 -4.25 4.82 0.08
N VAL A 73 -4.16 4.39 1.34
CA VAL A 73 -5.17 4.70 2.35
C VAL A 73 -4.41 5.32 3.52
N LEU A 74 -4.75 6.55 3.86
CA LEU A 74 -4.07 7.27 4.91
C LEU A 74 -4.71 6.98 6.26
N ARG A 75 -3.89 6.72 7.26
CA ARG A 75 -4.35 6.54 8.63
C ARG A 75 -3.42 7.31 9.55
N PRO A 76 -3.95 7.90 10.62
CA PRO A 76 -3.10 8.65 11.56
C PRO A 76 -2.22 7.75 12.43
N SER A 77 -2.59 6.48 12.58
CA SER A 77 -1.85 5.58 13.46
C SER A 77 -2.19 4.13 13.12
N THR A 78 -1.59 3.20 13.86
CA THR A 78 -1.92 1.79 13.74
C THR A 78 -3.01 1.35 14.71
N GLN A 79 -3.66 2.30 15.36
CA GLN A 79 -4.70 1.96 16.31
C GLN A 79 -5.80 1.14 15.66
N GLY A 80 -6.20 0.08 16.30
CA GLY A 80 -7.21 -0.81 15.75
C GLY A 80 -6.67 -1.88 14.82
N LEU A 81 -5.36 -1.86 14.57
CA LEU A 81 -4.71 -2.85 13.70
C LEU A 81 -3.82 -3.76 14.53
N ILE A 82 -3.78 -5.03 14.15
CA ILE A 82 -2.92 -6.01 14.81
C ILE A 82 -1.77 -6.33 13.87
N ARG A 83 -0.54 -6.15 14.36
CA ARG A 83 0.65 -6.48 13.55
C ARG A 83 0.74 -7.98 13.38
N ARG A 84 0.91 -8.41 12.12
CA ARG A 84 0.96 -9.84 11.81
C ARG A 84 2.33 -10.30 11.35
N GLY A 85 3.04 -9.47 10.64
CA GLY A 85 4.35 -9.85 10.15
C GLY A 85 4.98 -8.76 9.32
N GLN A 86 5.90 -9.15 8.45
CA GLN A 86 6.69 -8.21 7.67
C GLN A 86 6.99 -8.85 6.31
N PHE A 87 6.68 -8.14 5.23
CA PHE A 87 7.11 -8.56 3.91
C PHE A 87 8.60 -8.33 3.75
N SER A 88 9.21 -9.07 2.86
CA SER A 88 10.64 -8.91 2.56
C SER A 88 10.92 -7.54 1.97
N ALA A 89 12.18 -7.15 1.99
CA ALA A 89 12.61 -5.90 1.38
C ALA A 89 12.30 -5.89 -0.12
N ALA A 90 12.46 -7.03 -0.78
CA ALA A 90 12.22 -7.13 -2.22
C ALA A 90 10.76 -6.87 -2.56
N LEU A 91 9.83 -7.48 -1.82
CA LEU A 91 8.40 -7.25 -2.08
C LEU A 91 8.02 -5.83 -1.71
N THR A 92 8.56 -5.31 -0.61
CA THR A 92 8.29 -3.94 -0.17
C THR A 92 8.75 -2.94 -1.23
N GLU A 93 9.91 -3.16 -1.82
CA GLU A 93 10.44 -2.29 -2.86
C GLU A 93 9.54 -2.33 -4.08
N ARG A 94 9.07 -3.52 -4.46
CA ARG A 94 8.15 -3.67 -5.57
C ARG A 94 6.84 -2.94 -5.29
N LEU A 95 6.35 -3.04 -4.06
CA LEU A 95 5.15 -2.32 -3.63
C LEU A 95 5.33 -0.81 -3.80
N LEU A 96 6.44 -0.27 -3.33
CA LEU A 96 6.68 1.17 -3.41
C LEU A 96 6.81 1.63 -4.85
N THR A 97 7.51 0.88 -5.67
CA THR A 97 7.67 1.20 -7.09
C THR A 97 6.31 1.20 -7.80
N THR A 98 5.51 0.18 -7.55
CA THR A 98 4.20 0.06 -8.18
C THR A 98 3.26 1.15 -7.70
N LEU A 99 3.29 1.45 -6.40
CA LEU A 99 2.46 2.50 -5.83
C LEU A 99 2.81 3.86 -6.43
N CYS A 100 4.09 4.17 -6.55
CA CYS A 100 4.51 5.43 -7.16
C CYS A 100 4.07 5.53 -8.61
N ALA A 101 4.19 4.44 -9.35
CA ALA A 101 3.76 4.42 -10.74
C ALA A 101 2.25 4.62 -10.85
N GLU A 102 1.50 3.98 -9.96
CA GLU A 102 0.05 4.11 -9.97
C GLU A 102 -0.39 5.53 -9.60
N LEU A 103 0.30 6.16 -8.65
CA LEU A 103 -0.03 7.53 -8.27
C LEU A 103 0.24 8.49 -9.42
N ARG A 104 1.34 8.31 -10.14
CA ARG A 104 1.61 9.14 -11.31
C ARG A 104 0.57 8.92 -12.40
N HIS A 105 0.15 7.67 -12.59
CA HIS A 105 -0.86 7.34 -13.58
C HIS A 105 -2.18 8.02 -13.24
N ARG A 106 -2.56 8.01 -11.95
CA ARG A 106 -3.78 8.67 -11.50
C ARG A 106 -3.69 10.18 -11.68
N GLN A 107 -2.55 10.77 -11.43
CA GLN A 107 -2.38 12.19 -11.63
C GLN A 107 -2.59 12.56 -13.09
N GLN A 108 -2.11 11.73 -14.00
CA GLN A 108 -2.30 11.97 -15.42
C GLN A 108 -3.75 11.79 -15.82
N GLU A 109 -4.44 10.81 -15.26
CA GLU A 109 -5.86 10.60 -15.53
C GLU A 109 -6.72 11.74 -15.01
N ASP A 110 -6.36 12.27 -13.85
CA ASP A 110 -7.13 13.33 -13.21
C ASP A 110 -6.69 14.71 -13.65
N ALA A 111 -5.61 14.84 -14.37
CA ALA A 111 -5.13 16.12 -14.82
C ALA A 111 -6.20 16.74 -15.69
N PRO A 112 -6.45 18.03 -15.53
CA PRO A 112 -7.40 18.71 -16.37
C PRO A 112 -6.88 18.57 -17.76
N ALA A 113 -7.79 18.39 -18.64
CA ALA A 113 -7.41 18.33 -19.99
C ALA A 113 -6.60 19.54 -20.27
N PRO A 114 -5.60 19.38 -20.94
CA PRO A 114 -4.72 20.43 -21.22
C PRO A 114 -5.46 21.45 -21.80
N ARG A 115 -6.15 21.86 -21.11
CA ARG A 115 -6.88 22.75 -21.48
C ARG A 115 -6.23 23.65 -22.16
N PHE A 116 -5.26 23.63 -21.97
CA PHE A 116 -4.59 24.52 -22.56
C PHE A 116 -4.56 24.23 -23.83
N SER A 117 -4.68 23.20 -23.94
CA SER A 117 -4.62 22.95 -25.20
C SER A 117 -5.76 23.55 -25.77
N THR A 118 -6.43 23.93 -25.20
CA THR A 118 -7.51 24.42 -25.72
C THR A 118 -7.38 25.73 -26.04
N ARG A 119 -7.05 25.98 -26.07
CA ARG A 119 -6.98 26.89 -26.27
C ARG A 119 -6.66 27.31 -26.97
N SER A 120 -6.85 27.23 -27.37
CA SER A 120 -6.63 27.61 -27.92
C SER A 120 -6.86 28.01 -28.49
N PRO A 121 -6.82 28.32 -28.94
CA PRO A 121 -7.00 28.72 -29.48
C PRO A 121 -7.13 29.27 -29.73
N GLY A 122 -7.29 29.24 -29.66
CA GLY A 122 -7.39 29.87 -29.79
C GLY A 122 -7.42 29.96 -29.98
#